data_579755c952cc55ec3981856e51a958d6
#
_entry.id   579755c952cc55ec3981856e51a958d6
#
_cell.length_a   1.000
_cell.length_b   1.000
_cell.length_c   1.000
_cell.angle_alpha   90.00
_cell.angle_beta   90.00
_cell.angle_gamma   90.00
#
_symmetry.space_group_name_H-M   'P 1'
#
loop_
_entity.id
_entity.type
_entity.pdbx_description
1 polymer ?
#
loop_
_entity_poly.entity_id
_entity_poly.type
_entity_poly.pdbx_seq_one_letter_code
_entity_poly.pdbx_strand_id
1 'polypeptide(L)'
;MILIWFVKLIEKTVCKIIPQREQDEEYRLRFITGGMLSTAELSILQARKEINLFAERTHRMFGMVRDLLHTTNDNDFNKLFSRIEKYENISDNMEVEIANYLNQVSDGRLSSESKLQIRAMLREVTEIESIGDSCYNLARTINRKHRSDMDFTPKQYDHIHQMFQLTDDALSQMVSLVEDEHHVVDVNKSFNIENEINNYRNQLKNQNVLDVNNKEYDYQMGVHYMDIIGECEKLGDYVVNVVEASSNVKEKKS
;
A
#
# COMPACT_ATOMS: atom_id res chain seq x y z
N MET A 1 38.88 8.24 -15.30
CA MET A 1 37.50 8.79 -15.32
C MET A 1 36.58 8.19 -16.40
N ILE A 2 36.88 7.00 -16.94
CA ILE A 2 36.11 6.35 -18.02
C ILE A 2 35.22 5.21 -17.49
N LEU A 3 35.48 4.68 -16.29
CA LEU A 3 34.76 3.52 -15.73
C LEU A 3 33.32 3.81 -15.29
N ILE A 4 32.95 5.06 -14.96
CA ILE A 4 31.62 5.42 -14.46
C ILE A 4 30.54 5.33 -15.55
N TRP A 5 30.90 5.53 -16.83
CA TRP A 5 29.98 5.39 -17.95
C TRP A 5 29.64 3.92 -18.24
N PHE A 6 30.58 3.00 -17.98
CA PHE A 6 30.36 1.56 -18.16
C PHE A 6 29.50 0.95 -17.05
N VAL A 7 29.49 1.49 -15.85
CA VAL A 7 28.68 0.99 -14.73
C VAL A 7 27.18 1.10 -15.06
N LYS A 8 26.72 2.24 -15.58
CA LYS A 8 25.30 2.41 -15.98
C LYS A 8 24.90 1.53 -17.17
N LEU A 9 25.84 1.24 -18.08
CA LEU A 9 25.58 0.34 -19.21
C LEU A 9 25.53 -1.12 -18.75
N ILE A 10 26.40 -1.51 -17.84
CA ILE A 10 26.45 -2.84 -17.22
C ILE A 10 25.20 -3.05 -16.36
N GLU A 11 24.81 -2.08 -15.54
CA GLU A 11 23.61 -2.10 -14.73
C GLU A 11 22.36 -2.30 -15.60
N LYS A 12 22.22 -1.52 -16.67
CA LYS A 12 21.10 -1.62 -17.63
C LYS A 12 21.11 -2.95 -18.42
N THR A 13 22.28 -3.53 -18.66
CA THR A 13 22.43 -4.81 -19.38
C THR A 13 22.23 -5.99 -18.43
N VAL A 14 22.71 -5.91 -17.21
CA VAL A 14 22.50 -6.91 -16.14
C VAL A 14 21.02 -6.98 -15.74
N CYS A 15 20.35 -5.84 -15.56
CA CYS A 15 18.89 -5.80 -15.30
C CYS A 15 18.04 -6.34 -16.46
N LYS A 16 18.58 -6.39 -17.69
CA LYS A 16 17.90 -6.92 -18.87
C LYS A 16 18.19 -8.41 -19.13
N ILE A 17 19.31 -8.92 -18.62
CA ILE A 17 19.76 -10.32 -18.82
C ILE A 17 19.44 -11.20 -17.60
N ILE A 18 19.47 -10.62 -16.41
CA ILE A 18 18.97 -11.27 -15.18
C ILE A 18 17.61 -10.64 -14.92
N PRO A 19 16.48 -11.31 -15.25
CA PRO A 19 15.21 -10.89 -14.70
C PRO A 19 15.44 -10.86 -13.19
N GLN A 20 15.13 -9.74 -12.52
CA GLN A 20 15.13 -9.67 -11.07
C GLN A 20 14.30 -10.87 -10.63
N ARG A 21 14.99 -11.92 -10.22
CA ARG A 21 14.35 -13.11 -9.69
C ARG A 21 13.55 -12.63 -8.49
N GLU A 22 12.28 -12.89 -8.55
CA GLU A 22 11.21 -12.58 -7.62
C GLU A 22 11.51 -13.06 -6.17
N GLN A 23 12.64 -12.67 -5.60
CA GLN A 23 12.97 -12.94 -4.19
C GLN A 23 12.01 -12.21 -3.24
N ASP A 24 11.29 -11.20 -3.74
CA ASP A 24 10.28 -10.46 -2.99
C ASP A 24 8.92 -11.17 -2.93
N GLU A 25 8.72 -12.23 -3.70
CA GLU A 25 7.47 -12.99 -3.75
C GLU A 25 7.49 -14.25 -2.90
N GLU A 26 8.60 -14.54 -2.20
CA GLU A 26 8.59 -15.56 -1.16
C GLU A 26 8.08 -14.93 0.14
N TYR A 27 7.01 -15.56 0.69
CA TYR A 27 6.57 -15.31 2.04
C TYR A 27 7.70 -15.70 3.00
N ARG A 28 8.39 -14.71 3.55
CA ARG A 28 9.41 -14.90 4.58
C ARG A 28 9.68 -13.58 5.27
N LEU A 29 9.48 -13.56 6.58
CA LEU A 29 9.99 -12.46 7.39
C LEU A 29 11.52 -12.42 7.29
N ARG A 30 12.09 -11.24 7.08
CA ARG A 30 13.52 -11.08 6.84
C ARG A 30 14.31 -10.79 8.11
N PHE A 31 13.72 -10.07 9.03
CA PHE A 31 14.35 -9.56 10.24
C PHE A 31 13.93 -10.31 11.50
N ILE A 32 12.76 -10.92 11.50
CA ILE A 32 12.26 -11.78 12.55
C ILE A 32 12.64 -13.22 12.20
N THR A 33 13.79 -13.68 12.69
CA THR A 33 14.21 -15.09 12.55
C THR A 33 13.80 -15.83 13.80
N GLY A 34 13.13 -16.99 13.64
CA GLY A 34 12.64 -17.83 14.73
C GLY A 34 13.79 -18.39 15.61
N GLY A 35 14.32 -17.58 16.49
CA GLY A 35 15.34 -17.89 17.46
C GLY A 35 15.00 -17.26 18.82
N MET A 36 15.84 -17.52 19.85
CA MET A 36 15.68 -16.92 21.17
C MET A 36 15.48 -15.41 21.04
N LEU A 37 14.34 -14.92 21.59
CA LEU A 37 14.07 -13.49 21.67
C LEU A 37 15.30 -12.80 22.31
N SER A 38 15.87 -11.87 21.57
CA SER A 38 16.93 -11.01 22.04
C SER A 38 16.41 -10.03 23.11
N THR A 39 17.14 -8.97 23.44
CA THR A 39 16.56 -7.94 24.34
C THR A 39 15.29 -7.34 23.72
N ALA A 40 14.38 -6.88 24.58
CA ALA A 40 13.10 -6.31 24.13
C ALA A 40 13.30 -5.17 23.10
N GLU A 41 14.32 -4.33 23.33
CA GLU A 41 14.65 -3.22 22.42
C GLU A 41 15.07 -3.71 21.03
N LEU A 42 15.90 -4.76 20.98
CA LEU A 42 16.32 -5.33 19.69
C LEU A 42 15.17 -6.02 18.97
N SER A 43 14.27 -6.68 19.73
CA SER A 43 13.06 -7.30 19.16
C SER A 43 12.11 -6.26 18.57
N ILE A 44 11.91 -5.13 19.25
CA ILE A 44 11.10 -4.01 18.73
C ILE A 44 11.74 -3.43 17.45
N LEU A 45 13.07 -3.28 17.43
CA LEU A 45 13.77 -2.80 16.24
C LEU A 45 13.63 -3.78 15.05
N GLN A 46 13.69 -5.07 15.29
CA GLN A 46 13.47 -6.10 14.25
C GLN A 46 12.04 -6.02 13.70
N ALA A 47 11.04 -5.92 14.58
CA ALA A 47 9.65 -5.76 14.16
C ALA A 47 9.44 -4.47 13.37
N ARG A 48 10.07 -3.33 13.75
CA ARG A 48 10.00 -2.08 12.99
C ARG A 48 10.49 -2.27 11.56
N LYS A 49 11.60 -2.97 11.35
CA LYS A 49 12.13 -3.24 10.01
C LYS A 49 11.19 -4.11 9.15
N GLU A 50 10.49 -5.06 9.77
CA GLU A 50 9.47 -5.84 9.05
C GLU A 50 8.26 -4.99 8.67
N ILE A 51 7.81 -4.09 9.55
CA ILE A 51 6.70 -3.18 9.28
C ILE A 51 7.07 -2.22 8.12
N ASN A 52 8.29 -1.70 8.09
CA ASN A 52 8.77 -0.87 6.98
C ASN A 52 8.70 -1.65 5.66
N LEU A 53 9.24 -2.88 5.64
CA LEU A 53 9.18 -3.74 4.46
C LEU A 53 7.74 -4.08 4.06
N PHE A 54 6.83 -4.24 5.02
CA PHE A 54 5.42 -4.49 4.79
C PHE A 54 4.75 -3.28 4.11
N ALA A 55 4.99 -2.07 4.61
CA ALA A 55 4.50 -0.82 3.99
C ALA A 55 5.00 -0.65 2.55
N GLU A 56 6.30 -0.90 2.28
CA GLU A 56 6.85 -0.88 0.93
C GLU A 56 6.18 -1.91 0.00
N ARG A 57 5.86 -3.10 0.51
CA ARG A 57 5.20 -4.16 -0.27
C ARG A 57 3.78 -3.79 -0.66
N THR A 58 3.00 -3.23 0.26
CA THR A 58 1.63 -2.77 -0.05
C THR A 58 1.64 -1.60 -1.02
N HIS A 59 2.58 -0.66 -0.92
CA HIS A 59 2.76 0.40 -1.92
C HIS A 59 3.12 -0.18 -3.30
N ARG A 60 4.01 -1.16 -3.37
CA ARG A 60 4.33 -1.87 -4.63
C ARG A 60 3.10 -2.60 -5.20
N MET A 61 2.26 -3.19 -4.33
CA MET A 61 1.01 -3.83 -4.74
C MET A 61 0.05 -2.84 -5.38
N PHE A 62 -0.07 -1.62 -4.85
CA PHE A 62 -0.84 -0.55 -5.47
C PHE A 62 -0.28 -0.16 -6.85
N GLY A 63 1.05 -0.12 -7.02
CA GLY A 63 1.69 0.06 -8.33
C GLY A 63 1.24 -1.01 -9.35
N MET A 64 1.18 -2.28 -8.93
CA MET A 64 0.66 -3.36 -9.79
C MET A 64 -0.82 -3.18 -10.15
N VAL A 65 -1.64 -2.65 -9.24
CA VAL A 65 -3.05 -2.33 -9.52
C VAL A 65 -3.18 -1.22 -10.58
N ARG A 66 -2.31 -0.20 -10.52
CA ARG A 66 -2.24 0.85 -11.55
C ARG A 66 -1.90 0.26 -12.92
N ASP A 67 -0.91 -0.64 -12.98
CA ASP A 67 -0.52 -1.32 -14.21
C ASP A 67 -1.64 -2.22 -14.74
N LEU A 68 -2.38 -2.90 -13.84
CA LEU A 68 -3.50 -3.77 -14.19
C LEU A 68 -4.62 -3.02 -14.94
N LEU A 69 -4.92 -1.77 -14.55
CA LEU A 69 -5.93 -0.93 -15.21
C LEU A 69 -5.61 -0.69 -16.70
N HIS A 70 -4.33 -0.68 -17.05
CA HIS A 70 -3.84 -0.40 -18.41
C HIS A 70 -3.52 -1.67 -19.21
N THR A 71 -3.54 -2.83 -18.56
CA THR A 71 -3.19 -4.09 -19.22
C THR A 71 -4.36 -4.60 -20.04
N THR A 72 -4.21 -4.58 -21.38
CA THR A 72 -5.26 -5.01 -22.32
C THR A 72 -5.12 -6.45 -22.79
N ASN A 73 -3.91 -7.02 -22.74
CA ASN A 73 -3.65 -8.40 -23.12
C ASN A 73 -4.12 -9.36 -22.02
N ASP A 74 -5.04 -10.28 -22.32
CA ASP A 74 -5.63 -11.20 -21.35
C ASP A 74 -4.60 -12.06 -20.59
N ASN A 75 -3.56 -12.54 -21.26
CA ASN A 75 -2.54 -13.37 -20.61
C ASN A 75 -1.73 -12.56 -19.59
N ASP A 76 -1.34 -11.33 -19.95
CA ASP A 76 -0.56 -10.47 -19.06
C ASP A 76 -1.45 -9.92 -17.94
N PHE A 77 -2.72 -9.62 -18.23
CA PHE A 77 -3.73 -9.26 -17.24
C PHE A 77 -3.89 -10.36 -16.18
N ASN A 78 -4.13 -11.60 -16.62
CA ASN A 78 -4.31 -12.72 -15.70
C ASN A 78 -3.07 -13.01 -14.85
N LYS A 79 -1.85 -12.88 -15.43
CA LYS A 79 -0.60 -13.02 -14.66
C LYS A 79 -0.46 -11.93 -13.60
N LEU A 80 -0.73 -10.68 -13.97
CA LEU A 80 -0.62 -9.55 -13.05
C LEU A 80 -1.68 -9.62 -11.95
N PHE A 81 -2.93 -9.99 -12.29
CA PHE A 81 -4.00 -10.21 -11.34
C PHE A 81 -3.65 -11.33 -10.32
N SER A 82 -3.17 -12.48 -10.81
CA SER A 82 -2.73 -13.57 -9.92
C SER A 82 -1.54 -13.18 -9.05
N ARG A 83 -0.67 -12.29 -9.54
CA ARG A 83 0.43 -11.75 -8.75
C ARG A 83 -0.07 -10.84 -7.63
N ILE A 84 -1.06 -9.99 -7.89
CA ILE A 84 -1.69 -9.14 -6.87
C ILE A 84 -2.38 -10.01 -5.80
N GLU A 85 -3.12 -11.05 -6.19
CA GLU A 85 -3.72 -12.03 -5.27
C GLU A 85 -2.67 -12.73 -4.38
N LYS A 86 -1.50 -13.07 -4.95
CA LYS A 86 -0.39 -13.61 -4.18
C LYS A 86 0.16 -12.61 -3.16
N TYR A 87 0.22 -11.32 -3.51
CA TYR A 87 0.68 -10.26 -2.61
C TYR A 87 -0.28 -10.04 -1.45
N GLU A 88 -1.59 -10.13 -1.67
CA GLU A 88 -2.59 -10.08 -0.60
C GLU A 88 -2.38 -11.23 0.39
N ASN A 89 -2.28 -12.48 -0.08
CA ASN A 89 -1.98 -13.63 0.79
C ASN A 89 -0.65 -13.47 1.56
N ILE A 90 0.36 -12.81 0.99
CA ILE A 90 1.60 -12.47 1.69
C ILE A 90 1.34 -11.41 2.76
N SER A 91 0.49 -10.42 2.49
CA SER A 91 0.11 -9.35 3.43
C SER A 91 -0.58 -9.92 4.67
N ASP A 92 -1.57 -10.79 4.51
CA ASP A 92 -2.27 -11.48 5.60
C ASP A 92 -1.29 -12.25 6.51
N ASN A 93 -0.41 -13.01 5.88
CA ASN A 93 0.57 -13.79 6.64
C ASN A 93 1.56 -12.89 7.38
N MET A 94 2.00 -11.78 6.77
CA MET A 94 2.89 -10.81 7.43
C MET A 94 2.23 -10.16 8.64
N GLU A 95 0.95 -9.75 8.52
CA GLU A 95 0.19 -9.23 9.66
C GLU A 95 0.22 -10.20 10.82
N VAL A 96 -0.21 -11.45 10.59
CA VAL A 96 -0.32 -12.49 11.64
C VAL A 96 1.03 -12.77 12.28
N GLU A 97 2.10 -12.90 11.51
CA GLU A 97 3.42 -13.23 12.07
C GLU A 97 4.05 -12.08 12.83
N ILE A 98 3.96 -10.85 12.30
CA ILE A 98 4.46 -9.65 13.00
C ILE A 98 3.67 -9.44 14.30
N ALA A 99 2.34 -9.57 14.26
CA ALA A 99 1.49 -9.42 15.44
C ALA A 99 1.81 -10.48 16.50
N ASN A 100 1.97 -11.74 16.09
CA ASN A 100 2.35 -12.83 17.02
C ASN A 100 3.72 -12.58 17.66
N TYR A 101 4.70 -12.10 16.87
CA TYR A 101 6.01 -11.75 17.40
C TYR A 101 5.94 -10.61 18.41
N LEU A 102 5.25 -9.53 18.10
CA LEU A 102 5.08 -8.38 19.00
C LEU A 102 4.35 -8.78 20.28
N ASN A 103 3.36 -9.65 20.21
CA ASN A 103 2.67 -10.18 21.38
C ASN A 103 3.62 -11.00 22.28
N GLN A 104 4.46 -11.88 21.70
CA GLN A 104 5.47 -12.63 22.45
C GLN A 104 6.49 -11.69 23.13
N VAL A 105 6.92 -10.62 22.44
CA VAL A 105 7.80 -9.60 23.04
C VAL A 105 7.08 -8.90 24.21
N SER A 106 5.78 -8.66 24.11
CA SER A 106 4.98 -7.97 25.14
C SER A 106 4.80 -8.75 26.42
N ASP A 107 4.93 -10.10 26.39
CA ASP A 107 4.86 -10.96 27.58
C ASP A 107 6.08 -10.82 28.51
N GLY A 108 7.16 -10.18 28.01
CA GLY A 108 8.36 -9.91 28.78
C GLY A 108 8.23 -8.72 29.74
N ARG A 109 9.30 -8.48 30.51
CA ARG A 109 9.40 -7.28 31.36
C ARG A 109 9.76 -6.08 30.50
N LEU A 110 8.75 -5.27 30.20
CA LEU A 110 8.87 -4.09 29.33
C LEU A 110 8.69 -2.79 30.12
N SER A 111 9.38 -1.73 29.66
CA SER A 111 9.10 -0.36 30.07
C SER A 111 7.69 0.07 29.59
N SER A 112 7.13 1.11 30.21
CA SER A 112 5.85 1.67 29.73
C SER A 112 5.97 2.23 28.32
N GLU A 113 7.12 2.74 27.95
CA GLU A 113 7.43 3.25 26.62
C GLU A 113 7.44 2.11 25.58
N SER A 114 8.15 1.00 25.84
CA SER A 114 8.17 -0.16 24.95
C SER A 114 6.77 -0.74 24.73
N LYS A 115 5.93 -0.76 25.77
CA LYS A 115 4.51 -1.20 25.65
C LYS A 115 3.70 -0.28 24.74
N LEU A 116 3.93 1.04 24.79
CA LEU A 116 3.28 2.00 23.90
C LEU A 116 3.74 1.81 22.45
N GLN A 117 5.04 1.60 22.25
CA GLN A 117 5.58 1.31 20.90
C GLN A 117 4.96 0.04 20.30
N ILE A 118 4.91 -1.06 21.05
CA ILE A 118 4.32 -2.32 20.57
C ILE A 118 2.84 -2.13 20.20
N ARG A 119 2.06 -1.39 21.01
CA ARG A 119 0.66 -1.12 20.70
C ARG A 119 0.49 -0.31 19.42
N ALA A 120 1.33 0.68 19.20
CA ALA A 120 1.32 1.47 17.96
C ALA A 120 1.69 0.59 16.76
N MET A 121 2.74 -0.23 16.88
CA MET A 121 3.18 -1.15 15.84
C MET A 121 2.10 -2.17 15.48
N LEU A 122 1.38 -2.72 16.46
CA LEU A 122 0.25 -3.63 16.22
C LEU A 122 -0.86 -2.93 15.41
N ARG A 123 -1.19 -1.66 15.75
CA ARG A 123 -2.16 -0.88 14.98
C ARG A 123 -1.64 -0.62 13.56
N GLU A 124 -0.38 -0.19 13.40
CA GLU A 124 0.22 0.03 12.09
C GLU A 124 0.11 -1.22 11.20
N VAL A 125 0.44 -2.39 11.73
CA VAL A 125 0.41 -3.67 11.01
C VAL A 125 -0.99 -3.98 10.48
N THR A 126 -2.02 -3.84 11.31
CA THR A 126 -3.43 -4.09 10.91
C THR A 126 -3.89 -3.07 9.85
N GLU A 127 -3.52 -1.80 9.98
CA GLU A 127 -3.91 -0.81 8.96
C GLU A 127 -3.16 -1.00 7.64
N ILE A 128 -1.89 -1.46 7.67
CA ILE A 128 -1.12 -1.79 6.45
C ILE A 128 -1.71 -3.02 5.74
N GLU A 129 -2.18 -4.02 6.48
CA GLU A 129 -2.91 -5.16 5.92
C GLU A 129 -4.20 -4.69 5.22
N SER A 130 -4.98 -3.82 5.85
CA SER A 130 -6.21 -3.24 5.27
C SER A 130 -5.93 -2.45 3.98
N ILE A 131 -4.72 -1.85 3.84
CA ILE A 131 -4.25 -1.28 2.56
C ILE A 131 -4.06 -2.39 1.51
N GLY A 132 -3.47 -3.53 1.88
CA GLY A 132 -3.31 -4.70 1.01
C GLY A 132 -4.65 -5.21 0.51
N ASP A 133 -5.62 -5.40 1.41
CA ASP A 133 -6.99 -5.81 1.11
C ASP A 133 -7.67 -4.88 0.11
N SER A 134 -7.57 -3.56 0.34
CA SER A 134 -8.15 -2.57 -0.58
C SER A 134 -7.47 -2.58 -1.95
N CYS A 135 -6.17 -2.82 -2.03
CA CYS A 135 -5.48 -3.02 -3.31
C CYS A 135 -6.02 -4.24 -4.06
N TYR A 136 -6.28 -5.35 -3.36
CA TYR A 136 -6.89 -6.53 -3.96
C TYR A 136 -8.34 -6.28 -4.38
N ASN A 137 -9.12 -5.55 -3.59
CA ASN A 137 -10.49 -5.14 -3.95
C ASN A 137 -10.53 -4.27 -5.21
N LEU A 138 -9.58 -3.33 -5.36
CA LEU A 138 -9.37 -2.56 -6.60
C LEU A 138 -9.10 -3.49 -7.79
N ALA A 139 -8.16 -4.43 -7.64
CA ALA A 139 -7.83 -5.39 -8.69
C ALA A 139 -9.04 -6.25 -9.08
N ARG A 140 -9.85 -6.70 -8.11
CA ARG A 140 -11.10 -7.43 -8.36
C ARG A 140 -12.13 -6.59 -9.14
N THR A 141 -12.26 -5.31 -8.83
CA THR A 141 -13.16 -4.41 -9.55
C THR A 141 -12.69 -4.17 -10.97
N ILE A 142 -11.38 -3.95 -11.18
CA ILE A 142 -10.76 -3.85 -12.50
C ILE A 142 -10.96 -5.15 -13.30
N ASN A 143 -10.81 -6.31 -12.67
CA ASN A 143 -11.04 -7.61 -13.30
C ASN A 143 -12.52 -7.81 -13.71
N ARG A 144 -13.49 -7.37 -12.88
CA ARG A 144 -14.91 -7.39 -13.26
C ARG A 144 -15.16 -6.51 -14.48
N LYS A 145 -14.60 -5.31 -14.51
CA LYS A 145 -14.67 -4.40 -15.67
C LYS A 145 -14.02 -5.02 -16.91
N HIS A 146 -12.81 -5.58 -16.78
CA HIS A 146 -12.08 -6.20 -17.89
C HIS A 146 -12.83 -7.36 -18.55
N ARG A 147 -13.63 -8.12 -17.77
CA ARG A 147 -14.48 -9.23 -18.24
C ARG A 147 -15.85 -8.78 -18.74
N SER A 148 -16.19 -7.52 -18.60
CA SER A 148 -17.44 -6.96 -19.15
C SER A 148 -17.22 -6.48 -20.59
N ASP A 149 -18.29 -6.44 -21.37
CA ASP A 149 -18.26 -5.88 -22.74
C ASP A 149 -18.23 -4.34 -22.76
N MET A 150 -18.13 -3.70 -21.57
CA MET A 150 -18.15 -2.25 -21.41
C MET A 150 -16.76 -1.71 -21.07
N ASP A 151 -16.50 -0.47 -21.49
CA ASP A 151 -15.26 0.22 -21.16
C ASP A 151 -15.54 1.60 -20.57
N PHE A 152 -14.63 2.09 -19.72
CA PHE A 152 -14.71 3.43 -19.18
C PHE A 152 -14.58 4.48 -20.28
N THR A 153 -15.27 5.59 -20.13
CA THR A 153 -15.08 6.75 -21.00
C THR A 153 -13.69 7.35 -20.77
N PRO A 154 -13.11 8.07 -21.75
CA PRO A 154 -11.84 8.77 -21.55
C PRO A 154 -11.84 9.68 -20.31
N LYS A 155 -12.95 10.37 -20.05
CA LYS A 155 -13.13 11.21 -18.85
C LYS A 155 -13.06 10.42 -17.54
N GLN A 156 -13.66 9.21 -17.49
CA GLN A 156 -13.58 8.35 -16.31
C GLN A 156 -12.15 7.83 -16.10
N TYR A 157 -11.44 7.47 -17.17
CA TYR A 157 -10.02 7.11 -17.06
C TYR A 157 -9.18 8.25 -16.52
N ASP A 158 -9.36 9.49 -16.99
CA ASP A 158 -8.63 10.66 -16.48
C ASP A 158 -8.90 10.88 -14.99
N HIS A 159 -10.15 10.73 -14.56
CA HIS A 159 -10.52 10.83 -13.14
C HIS A 159 -9.88 9.71 -12.29
N ILE A 160 -9.89 8.47 -12.77
CA ILE A 160 -9.25 7.34 -12.07
C ILE A 160 -7.74 7.58 -11.96
N HIS A 161 -7.08 8.05 -13.02
CA HIS A 161 -5.67 8.38 -12.99
C HIS A 161 -5.32 9.44 -11.96
N GLN A 162 -6.13 10.51 -11.90
CA GLN A 162 -5.93 11.56 -10.90
C GLN A 162 -6.14 11.03 -9.48
N MET A 163 -7.16 10.22 -9.25
CA MET A 163 -7.40 9.58 -7.96
C MET A 163 -6.26 8.63 -7.59
N PHE A 164 -5.78 7.82 -8.52
CA PHE A 164 -4.64 6.92 -8.32
C PHE A 164 -3.36 7.70 -7.99
N GLN A 165 -3.15 8.87 -8.60
CA GLN A 165 -1.99 9.70 -8.28
C GLN A 165 -2.06 10.23 -6.83
N LEU A 166 -3.21 10.74 -6.39
CA LEU A 166 -3.41 11.18 -5.01
C LEU A 166 -3.20 10.03 -4.01
N THR A 167 -3.70 8.84 -4.33
CA THR A 167 -3.53 7.64 -3.50
C THR A 167 -2.05 7.20 -3.44
N ASP A 168 -1.34 7.24 -4.56
CA ASP A 168 0.10 6.94 -4.63
C ASP A 168 0.93 7.93 -3.82
N ASP A 169 0.60 9.21 -3.87
CA ASP A 169 1.24 10.25 -3.07
C ASP A 169 1.01 10.03 -1.56
N ALA A 170 -0.20 9.59 -1.16
CA ALA A 170 -0.51 9.22 0.21
C ALA A 170 0.32 8.01 0.67
N LEU A 171 0.35 6.94 -0.12
CA LEU A 171 1.12 5.72 0.19
C LEU A 171 2.63 6.00 0.25
N SER A 172 3.17 6.79 -0.69
CA SER A 172 4.58 7.21 -0.69
C SER A 172 4.94 8.00 0.57
N GLN A 173 4.06 8.91 0.98
CA GLN A 173 4.22 9.68 2.22
C GLN A 173 4.20 8.75 3.43
N MET A 174 3.29 7.79 3.51
CA MET A 174 3.22 6.79 4.59
C MET A 174 4.51 5.99 4.69
N VAL A 175 5.02 5.43 3.58
CA VAL A 175 6.27 4.66 3.57
C VAL A 175 7.42 5.51 4.12
N SER A 176 7.58 6.74 3.62
CA SER A 176 8.63 7.65 4.12
C SER A 176 8.53 7.91 5.63
N LEU A 177 7.29 7.98 6.16
CA LEU A 177 7.00 8.22 7.56
C LEU A 177 7.33 7.04 8.47
N VAL A 178 7.01 5.84 8.02
CA VAL A 178 7.25 4.60 8.77
C VAL A 178 8.75 4.28 8.80
N GLU A 179 9.50 4.59 7.72
CA GLU A 179 10.95 4.41 7.65
C GLU A 179 11.75 5.37 8.53
N ASP A 180 11.27 6.59 8.71
CA ASP A 180 12.03 7.65 9.36
C ASP A 180 11.82 7.65 10.88
N GLU A 181 12.76 7.02 11.61
CA GLU A 181 12.73 6.95 13.07
C GLU A 181 13.08 8.30 13.76
N HIS A 182 13.68 9.26 13.06
CA HIS A 182 14.37 10.40 13.67
C HIS A 182 13.87 11.79 13.27
N HIS A 183 13.10 11.94 12.20
CA HIS A 183 12.61 13.24 11.77
C HIS A 183 11.22 13.57 12.33
N VAL A 184 11.03 14.86 12.63
CA VAL A 184 9.68 15.40 12.87
C VAL A 184 8.94 15.35 11.54
N VAL A 185 8.19 14.29 11.35
CA VAL A 185 7.45 14.11 10.12
C VAL A 185 6.28 15.05 10.09
N ASP A 186 6.08 15.72 8.96
CA ASP A 186 4.91 16.55 8.74
C ASP A 186 3.66 15.68 8.53
N VAL A 187 3.05 15.28 9.66
CA VAL A 187 1.78 14.53 9.69
C VAL A 187 0.68 15.31 8.96
N ASN A 188 0.73 16.65 8.96
CA ASN A 188 -0.25 17.49 8.29
C ASN A 188 -0.28 17.26 6.77
N LYS A 189 0.86 16.88 6.17
CA LYS A 189 0.89 16.56 4.74
C LYS A 189 0.00 15.34 4.43
N SER A 190 0.04 14.29 5.26
CA SER A 190 -0.82 13.11 5.08
C SER A 190 -2.30 13.45 5.22
N PHE A 191 -2.67 14.26 6.23
CA PHE A 191 -4.04 14.75 6.38
C PHE A 191 -4.50 15.63 5.20
N ASN A 192 -3.61 16.46 4.65
CA ASN A 192 -3.95 17.29 3.49
C ASN A 192 -4.23 16.44 2.26
N ILE A 193 -3.39 15.42 1.98
CA ILE A 193 -3.60 14.51 0.85
C ILE A 193 -4.91 13.73 1.02
N GLU A 194 -5.20 13.21 2.22
CA GLU A 194 -6.45 12.49 2.51
C GLU A 194 -7.67 13.40 2.31
N ASN A 195 -7.63 14.64 2.78
CA ASN A 195 -8.68 15.62 2.52
C ASN A 195 -8.87 15.90 1.02
N GLU A 196 -7.79 15.94 0.22
CA GLU A 196 -7.89 16.08 -1.24
C GLU A 196 -8.57 14.84 -1.86
N ILE A 197 -8.21 13.63 -1.44
CA ILE A 197 -8.85 12.38 -1.87
C ILE A 197 -10.35 12.43 -1.57
N ASN A 198 -10.75 12.78 -0.35
CA ASN A 198 -12.13 12.87 0.09
C ASN A 198 -12.94 13.90 -0.71
N ASN A 199 -12.38 15.09 -0.91
CA ASN A 199 -13.01 16.14 -1.68
C ASN A 199 -13.18 15.73 -3.15
N TYR A 200 -12.16 15.13 -3.74
CA TYR A 200 -12.21 14.65 -5.11
C TYR A 200 -13.22 13.51 -5.28
N ARG A 201 -13.24 12.53 -4.38
CA ARG A 201 -14.27 11.47 -4.36
C ARG A 201 -15.68 12.06 -4.31
N ASN A 202 -15.93 13.04 -3.44
CA ASN A 202 -17.25 13.68 -3.33
C ASN A 202 -17.65 14.40 -4.63
N GLN A 203 -16.71 15.10 -5.25
CA GLN A 203 -16.93 15.75 -6.56
C GLN A 203 -17.30 14.71 -7.63
N LEU A 204 -16.51 13.63 -7.74
CA LEU A 204 -16.73 12.56 -8.72
C LEU A 204 -18.04 11.83 -8.49
N LYS A 205 -18.44 11.58 -7.23
CA LYS A 205 -19.71 10.97 -6.88
C LYS A 205 -20.89 11.80 -7.38
N ASN A 206 -20.87 13.11 -7.15
CA ASN A 206 -21.93 14.01 -7.62
C ASN A 206 -21.98 14.07 -9.16
N GLN A 207 -20.81 14.12 -9.81
CA GLN A 207 -20.72 14.10 -11.27
C GLN A 207 -21.23 12.78 -11.86
N ASN A 208 -20.89 11.62 -11.26
CA ASN A 208 -21.36 10.32 -11.71
C ASN A 208 -22.89 10.22 -11.72
N VAL A 209 -23.57 10.76 -10.70
CA VAL A 209 -25.05 10.81 -10.66
C VAL A 209 -25.61 11.61 -11.85
N LEU A 210 -25.00 12.75 -12.18
CA LEU A 210 -25.43 13.59 -13.32
C LEU A 210 -25.17 12.87 -14.65
N ASP A 211 -23.97 12.30 -14.82
CA ASP A 211 -23.56 11.63 -16.06
C ASP A 211 -24.45 10.39 -16.35
N VAL A 212 -24.77 9.58 -15.34
CA VAL A 212 -25.71 8.45 -15.47
C VAL A 212 -27.12 8.92 -15.83
N ASN A 213 -27.63 9.99 -15.18
CA ASN A 213 -28.95 10.53 -15.49
C ASN A 213 -29.03 11.10 -16.91
N ASN A 214 -27.94 11.69 -17.39
CA ASN A 214 -27.81 12.21 -18.76
C ASN A 214 -27.53 11.12 -19.80
N LYS A 215 -27.37 9.84 -19.37
CA LYS A 215 -27.07 8.70 -20.24
C LYS A 215 -25.71 8.81 -20.96
N GLU A 216 -24.74 9.47 -20.33
CA GLU A 216 -23.35 9.52 -20.84
C GLU A 216 -22.71 8.09 -20.82
N TYR A 217 -23.15 7.26 -19.87
CA TYR A 217 -22.80 5.83 -19.74
C TYR A 217 -23.86 5.10 -18.90
N ASP A 218 -23.80 3.76 -18.93
CA ASP A 218 -24.71 2.90 -18.20
C ASP A 218 -24.52 2.97 -16.68
N TYR A 219 -25.60 2.73 -15.93
CA TYR A 219 -25.57 2.66 -14.47
C TYR A 219 -24.52 1.66 -13.95
N GLN A 220 -24.39 0.48 -14.57
CA GLN A 220 -23.42 -0.53 -14.17
C GLN A 220 -21.98 -0.05 -14.31
N MET A 221 -21.68 0.70 -15.38
CA MET A 221 -20.37 1.35 -15.55
C MET A 221 -20.12 2.40 -14.49
N GLY A 222 -21.14 3.21 -14.15
CA GLY A 222 -21.08 4.18 -13.05
C GLY A 222 -20.79 3.51 -11.70
N VAL A 223 -21.31 2.31 -11.43
CA VAL A 223 -21.02 1.54 -10.22
C VAL A 223 -19.57 1.09 -10.20
N HIS A 224 -19.05 0.44 -11.24
CA HIS A 224 -17.65 0.00 -11.29
C HIS A 224 -16.66 1.16 -11.17
N TYR A 225 -16.99 2.29 -11.80
CA TYR A 225 -16.21 3.52 -11.68
C TYR A 225 -16.17 4.00 -10.22
N MET A 226 -17.32 4.10 -9.56
CA MET A 226 -17.40 4.58 -8.18
C MET A 226 -16.84 3.57 -7.16
N ASP A 227 -16.88 2.27 -7.45
CA ASP A 227 -16.21 1.27 -6.62
C ASP A 227 -14.69 1.49 -6.59
N ILE A 228 -14.07 1.81 -7.75
CA ILE A 228 -12.64 2.15 -7.82
C ILE A 228 -12.34 3.41 -7.02
N ILE A 229 -13.13 4.47 -7.23
CA ILE A 229 -12.94 5.75 -6.53
C ILE A 229 -13.12 5.59 -5.01
N GLY A 230 -14.11 4.79 -4.58
CA GLY A 230 -14.38 4.53 -3.16
C GLY A 230 -13.29 3.69 -2.48
N GLU A 231 -12.70 2.72 -3.17
CA GLU A 231 -11.58 1.97 -2.60
C GLU A 231 -10.32 2.84 -2.45
N CYS A 232 -10.07 3.79 -3.36
CA CYS A 232 -8.98 4.76 -3.21
C CYS A 232 -9.17 5.66 -1.99
N GLU A 233 -10.40 6.06 -1.69
CA GLU A 233 -10.69 6.85 -0.49
C GLU A 233 -10.44 6.04 0.79
N LYS A 234 -10.85 4.77 0.85
CA LYS A 234 -10.52 3.89 1.99
C LYS A 234 -9.00 3.74 2.17
N LEU A 235 -8.24 3.62 1.06
CA LEU A 235 -6.77 3.61 1.12
C LEU A 235 -6.23 4.88 1.78
N GLY A 236 -6.78 6.05 1.46
CA GLY A 236 -6.44 7.31 2.11
C GLY A 236 -6.69 7.29 3.62
N ASP A 237 -7.84 6.78 4.06
CA ASP A 237 -8.21 6.63 5.47
C ASP A 237 -7.24 5.69 6.21
N TYR A 238 -6.89 4.53 5.64
CA TYR A 238 -5.94 3.60 6.25
C TYR A 238 -4.54 4.18 6.35
N VAL A 239 -4.10 4.91 5.32
CA VAL A 239 -2.82 5.64 5.35
C VAL A 239 -2.76 6.61 6.52
N VAL A 240 -3.79 7.41 6.73
CA VAL A 240 -3.87 8.34 7.88
C VAL A 240 -3.82 7.59 9.20
N ASN A 241 -4.52 6.45 9.31
CA ASN A 241 -4.49 5.63 10.52
C ASN A 241 -3.09 5.10 10.85
N VAL A 242 -2.32 4.66 9.83
CA VAL A 242 -0.92 4.25 10.00
C VAL A 242 -0.07 5.42 10.50
N VAL A 243 -0.22 6.59 9.88
CA VAL A 243 0.53 7.81 10.23
C VAL A 243 0.22 8.26 11.66
N GLU A 244 -1.05 8.26 12.07
CA GLU A 244 -1.45 8.56 13.45
C GLU A 244 -0.87 7.56 14.45
N ALA A 245 -0.91 6.26 14.16
CA ALA A 245 -0.35 5.24 15.04
C ALA A 245 1.15 5.46 15.25
N SER A 246 1.89 5.77 14.17
CA SER A 246 3.33 6.03 14.21
C SER A 246 3.68 7.34 14.95
N SER A 247 2.89 8.42 14.76
CA SER A 247 3.16 9.74 15.33
C SER A 247 2.89 9.81 16.83
N ASN A 248 1.84 9.15 17.33
CA ASN A 248 1.48 9.14 18.75
C ASN A 248 2.59 8.59 19.68
N VAL A 249 3.53 7.81 19.13
CA VAL A 249 4.71 7.34 19.88
C VAL A 249 5.80 8.40 19.91
N LYS A 250 5.94 9.19 18.84
CA LYS A 250 6.99 10.21 18.71
C LYS A 250 6.71 11.44 19.59
N GLU A 251 5.46 11.90 19.69
CA GLU A 251 5.08 13.05 20.54
C GLU A 251 5.31 12.81 22.05
N LYS A 252 5.24 11.56 22.50
CA LYS A 252 5.49 11.22 23.93
C LYS A 252 6.97 11.08 24.27
N LYS A 253 7.88 11.13 23.28
CA LYS A 253 9.34 11.10 23.48
C LYS A 253 9.97 12.50 23.52
N SER A 254 9.26 13.53 23.10
CA SER A 254 9.68 14.94 23.14
C SER A 254 9.23 15.63 24.44
#